data_97dc61e367f2344b6e7614b8390fde9c
#
_entry.id   97dc61e367f2344b6e7614b8390fde9c
#
_cell.length_a   1.000
_cell.length_b   1.000
_cell.length_c   1.000
_cell.angle_alpha   90.00
_cell.angle_beta   90.00
_cell.angle_gamma   90.00
#
_symmetry.space_group_name_H-M   'P 1'
#
loop_
_entity.id
_entity.type
_entity.pdbx_description
1 polymer ?
#
loop_
_entity_poly.entity_id
_entity_poly.type
_entity_poly.pdbx_seq_one_letter_code
_entity_poly.pdbx_strand_id
1 'polypeptide(L)'
;MSVFHRIMIVNLPVNKNHYPRRHPQMNCKQNERINQVKESTLVVGIDIGSTTQYARAFDWRGIELGKVFKFSNSREGFDSFKNWMQWLKDKYKKSDVIVGIEPTGHYWFDLGAYLEDGGILLVMVNPYAVKQTKELDDNSQSKNDCKDPKVIAKLVIEGRYSAPYTPDGVYADLRVLTNNRKRIIRELTQIKNRFARWFAIYFPEFRDVFKDYEKEGSMLVLRNACTPEAIIKLGPDGINQLWRNAKLRAVGLKRATTLCETAKRSIGLKKGMTAAEFEMKMLLQDYDYKMAQLEVIMEEIENLCKKIPESEQLLAIKGIGLITVAGFLAEVGDARRFESPRQIQKLAGLSLRENSSGKHKGQTTISKRGRSKLRAVLFNAAIPLIATNPEFRALHTYYTSRAQNPLKKKQSVIAISCKLIRIFYAILTKGIAYDPNKMMSDIHRPQLAA
;
A
#
# COMPACT_ATOMS: atom_id res chain seq x y z
N MET A 1 -30.80 -36.47 36.92
CA MET A 1 -31.14 -35.24 37.61
C MET A 1 -30.36 -34.11 36.98
N SER A 2 -31.09 -33.28 36.28
CA SER A 2 -30.66 -32.17 35.45
C SER A 2 -30.44 -30.91 36.34
N VAL A 3 -29.34 -30.20 36.13
CA VAL A 3 -29.23 -28.79 36.61
C VAL A 3 -28.72 -27.96 35.45
N PHE A 4 -29.67 -27.32 34.76
CA PHE A 4 -29.42 -26.26 33.81
C PHE A 4 -29.00 -25.02 34.56
N HIS A 5 -27.76 -24.52 34.33
CA HIS A 5 -27.40 -23.18 34.71
C HIS A 5 -27.70 -22.22 33.57
N ARG A 6 -28.74 -21.45 33.74
CA ARG A 6 -29.14 -20.29 32.95
C ARG A 6 -28.09 -19.20 33.15
N ILE A 7 -27.26 -18.94 32.16
CA ILE A 7 -26.41 -17.74 32.12
C ILE A 7 -27.31 -16.56 31.70
N MET A 8 -27.58 -15.67 32.64
CA MET A 8 -28.20 -14.37 32.36
C MET A 8 -27.27 -13.56 31.47
N ILE A 9 -27.72 -13.27 30.26
CA ILE A 9 -27.11 -12.25 29.40
C ILE A 9 -27.52 -10.90 29.99
N VAL A 10 -26.61 -10.27 30.72
CA VAL A 10 -26.75 -8.87 31.13
C VAL A 10 -26.49 -8.01 29.90
N ASN A 11 -27.56 -7.47 29.33
CA ASN A 11 -27.50 -6.42 28.33
C ASN A 11 -26.89 -5.16 28.98
N LEU A 12 -25.59 -4.98 28.87
CA LEU A 12 -24.95 -3.70 29.13
C LEU A 12 -25.30 -2.74 28.00
N PRO A 13 -25.75 -1.52 28.29
CA PRO A 13 -26.03 -0.53 27.26
C PRO A 13 -24.75 -0.22 26.51
N VAL A 14 -24.76 -0.48 25.19
CA VAL A 14 -23.68 -0.07 24.27
C VAL A 14 -23.60 1.45 24.34
N ASN A 15 -22.59 1.95 25.03
CA ASN A 15 -22.31 3.37 25.11
C ASN A 15 -21.90 3.88 23.71
N LYS A 16 -22.86 4.50 23.01
CA LYS A 16 -22.72 5.01 21.63
C LYS A 16 -21.74 6.19 21.48
N ASN A 17 -20.98 6.53 22.50
CA ASN A 17 -20.18 7.76 22.54
C ASN A 17 -18.66 7.55 22.72
N HIS A 18 -18.10 6.42 22.23
CA HIS A 18 -16.64 6.27 22.12
C HIS A 18 -16.22 6.22 20.64
N TYR A 19 -16.57 7.27 19.87
CA TYR A 19 -15.78 7.60 18.70
C TYR A 19 -14.52 8.34 19.20
N PRO A 20 -13.31 7.88 18.82
CA PRO A 20 -12.09 8.60 19.15
C PRO A 20 -12.23 10.04 18.64
N ARG A 21 -11.79 11.00 19.45
CA ARG A 21 -11.81 12.44 19.13
C ARG A 21 -11.41 12.62 17.66
N ARG A 22 -12.30 13.23 16.89
CA ARG A 22 -11.98 13.65 15.51
C ARG A 22 -10.68 14.44 15.58
N HIS A 23 -9.59 13.88 15.03
CA HIS A 23 -8.43 14.69 14.72
C HIS A 23 -8.94 15.90 13.94
N PRO A 24 -8.60 17.12 14.30
CA PRO A 24 -9.08 18.29 13.59
C PRO A 24 -8.77 18.09 12.11
N GLN A 25 -9.80 18.07 11.27
CA GLN A 25 -9.67 17.91 9.83
C GLN A 25 -8.91 19.13 9.33
N MET A 26 -7.59 18.97 9.12
CA MET A 26 -6.77 20.06 8.57
C MET A 26 -6.97 20.17 7.06
N ASN A 27 -8.18 20.48 6.64
CA ASN A 27 -8.48 20.97 5.30
C ASN A 27 -8.27 22.47 5.16
N CYS A 28 -7.38 23.00 5.97
CA CYS A 28 -7.06 24.42 5.99
C CYS A 28 -6.39 24.84 4.67
N LYS A 29 -6.90 25.90 4.05
CA LYS A 29 -6.18 26.64 3.02
C LYS A 29 -4.83 27.08 3.59
N GLN A 30 -3.85 27.34 2.74
CA GLN A 30 -2.50 27.74 3.22
C GLN A 30 -2.55 28.93 4.18
N ASN A 31 -3.40 29.92 3.92
CA ASN A 31 -3.57 31.08 4.80
C ASN A 31 -4.05 30.71 6.22
N GLU A 32 -4.96 29.73 6.33
CA GLU A 32 -5.44 29.24 7.64
C GLU A 32 -4.30 28.56 8.41
N ARG A 33 -3.41 27.84 7.73
CA ARG A 33 -2.23 27.23 8.34
C ARG A 33 -1.20 28.25 8.78
N ILE A 34 -0.99 29.31 7.99
CA ILE A 34 -0.15 30.43 8.38
C ILE A 34 -0.72 31.08 9.64
N ASN A 35 -2.03 31.29 9.71
CA ASN A 35 -2.71 31.88 10.87
C ASN A 35 -2.67 30.99 12.14
N GLN A 36 -2.35 29.70 12.01
CA GLN A 36 -2.11 28.84 13.16
C GLN A 36 -0.76 29.10 13.84
N VAL A 37 0.20 29.69 13.11
CA VAL A 37 1.51 30.06 13.65
C VAL A 37 1.41 31.50 14.16
N LYS A 38 1.19 31.65 15.44
CA LYS A 38 1.01 32.94 16.14
C LYS A 38 2.31 33.40 16.79
N GLU A 39 2.33 34.60 17.32
CA GLU A 39 3.45 35.13 18.10
C GLU A 39 3.74 34.23 19.32
N SER A 40 2.71 33.65 19.93
CA SER A 40 2.81 32.70 21.04
C SER A 40 3.32 31.32 20.64
N THR A 41 3.51 31.04 19.35
CA THR A 41 3.86 29.70 18.86
C THR A 41 5.37 29.51 18.78
N LEU A 42 5.87 28.44 19.39
CA LEU A 42 7.21 27.89 19.17
C LEU A 42 7.15 26.94 17.96
N VAL A 43 7.92 27.22 16.92
CA VAL A 43 8.01 26.33 15.75
C VAL A 43 9.31 25.55 15.81
N VAL A 44 9.23 24.24 15.81
CA VAL A 44 10.38 23.35 15.86
C VAL A 44 10.45 22.53 14.58
N GLY A 45 11.56 22.61 13.87
CA GLY A 45 11.87 21.71 12.75
C GLY A 45 12.78 20.60 13.22
N ILE A 46 12.54 19.38 12.76
CA ILE A 46 13.36 18.20 13.09
C ILE A 46 13.76 17.48 11.82
N ASP A 47 15.05 17.19 11.71
CA ASP A 47 15.58 16.20 10.77
C ASP A 47 15.62 14.85 11.44
N ILE A 48 14.95 13.88 10.81
CA ILE A 48 14.73 12.54 11.35
C ILE A 48 15.81 11.58 10.88
N GLY A 49 16.67 11.14 11.80
CA GLY A 49 17.63 10.07 11.60
C GLY A 49 17.19 8.73 12.22
N SER A 50 17.93 7.67 11.97
CA SER A 50 17.64 6.33 12.55
C SER A 50 17.95 6.24 14.03
N THR A 51 19.01 6.89 14.48
CA THR A 51 19.52 6.83 15.88
C THR A 51 19.53 8.19 16.55
N THR A 52 19.70 9.25 15.79
CA THR A 52 19.89 10.60 16.28
C THR A 52 19.03 11.57 15.47
N GLN A 53 18.39 12.50 16.20
CA GLN A 53 17.53 13.53 15.68
C GLN A 53 18.20 14.89 15.89
N TYR A 54 18.00 15.83 14.96
CA TYR A 54 18.46 17.21 15.08
C TYR A 54 17.25 18.15 15.05
N ALA A 55 17.10 18.98 16.06
CA ALA A 55 16.02 19.95 16.20
C ALA A 55 16.54 21.37 16.26
N ARG A 56 15.79 22.28 15.65
CA ARG A 56 15.99 23.74 15.74
C ARG A 56 14.65 24.43 15.99
N ALA A 57 14.65 25.44 16.82
CA ALA A 57 13.46 26.16 17.21
C ALA A 57 13.47 27.60 16.70
N PHE A 58 12.28 28.07 16.31
CA PHE A 58 12.09 29.41 15.72
C PHE A 58 10.82 30.06 16.27
N ASP A 59 10.80 31.40 16.22
CA ASP A 59 9.57 32.15 16.41
C ASP A 59 8.72 32.18 15.12
N TRP A 60 7.54 32.79 15.19
CA TRP A 60 6.60 32.94 14.08
C TRP A 60 7.17 33.74 12.88
N ARG A 61 8.22 34.57 13.06
CA ARG A 61 8.91 35.29 12.01
C ARG A 61 10.05 34.50 11.37
N GLY A 62 10.41 33.37 11.94
CA GLY A 62 11.55 32.57 11.51
C GLY A 62 12.89 32.96 12.16
N ILE A 63 12.84 33.73 13.26
CA ILE A 63 14.03 34.04 14.08
C ILE A 63 14.35 32.81 14.95
N GLU A 64 15.59 32.38 14.90
CA GLU A 64 16.04 31.20 15.64
C GLU A 64 16.10 31.44 17.15
N LEU A 65 15.57 30.49 17.92
CA LEU A 65 15.49 30.54 19.36
C LEU A 65 16.39 29.45 19.98
N GLY A 66 17.57 29.83 20.39
CA GLY A 66 18.54 28.91 21.00
C GLY A 66 19.50 28.25 20.01
N LYS A 67 20.17 27.18 20.49
CA LYS A 67 21.11 26.39 19.68
C LYS A 67 20.46 25.14 19.13
N VAL A 68 21.07 24.52 18.12
CA VAL A 68 20.69 23.18 17.63
C VAL A 68 20.67 22.21 18.79
N PHE A 69 19.58 21.46 18.91
CA PHE A 69 19.41 20.43 19.92
C PHE A 69 19.51 19.05 19.27
N LYS A 70 20.36 18.20 19.85
CA LYS A 70 20.59 16.84 19.39
C LYS A 70 20.06 15.87 20.44
N PHE A 71 19.26 14.86 20.00
CA PHE A 71 18.72 13.84 20.89
C PHE A 71 18.66 12.47 20.22
N SER A 72 18.67 11.42 21.06
CA SER A 72 18.61 10.02 20.59
C SER A 72 17.18 9.58 20.30
N ASN A 73 17.05 8.58 19.42
CA ASN A 73 15.77 7.91 19.15
C ASN A 73 15.50 6.88 20.27
N SER A 74 15.27 7.39 21.51
CA SER A 74 14.99 6.63 22.71
C SER A 74 14.04 7.39 23.62
N ARG A 75 13.48 6.74 24.64
CA ARG A 75 12.57 7.38 25.60
C ARG A 75 13.23 8.56 26.29
N GLU A 76 14.45 8.38 26.78
CA GLU A 76 15.24 9.42 27.45
C GLU A 76 15.54 10.60 26.51
N GLY A 77 15.82 10.29 25.23
CA GLY A 77 16.01 11.31 24.20
C GLY A 77 14.75 12.13 23.94
N PHE A 78 13.59 11.48 23.89
CA PHE A 78 12.30 12.15 23.70
C PHE A 78 11.89 12.98 24.93
N ASP A 79 12.13 12.48 26.13
CA ASP A 79 11.90 13.22 27.38
C ASP A 79 12.82 14.45 27.47
N SER A 80 14.09 14.33 27.08
CA SER A 80 15.03 15.45 27.03
C SER A 80 14.61 16.50 25.97
N PHE A 81 14.11 16.05 24.83
CA PHE A 81 13.55 16.92 23.78
C PHE A 81 12.30 17.67 24.27
N LYS A 82 11.39 17.00 24.96
CA LYS A 82 10.21 17.63 25.58
C LYS A 82 10.62 18.71 26.60
N ASN A 83 11.59 18.41 27.46
CA ASN A 83 12.11 19.34 28.47
C ASN A 83 12.79 20.55 27.80
N TRP A 84 13.55 20.33 26.71
CA TRP A 84 14.16 21.41 25.94
C TRP A 84 13.11 22.33 25.28
N MET A 85 12.04 21.79 24.72
CA MET A 85 10.92 22.59 24.20
C MET A 85 10.25 23.40 25.32
N GLN A 86 10.02 22.78 26.48
CA GLN A 86 9.40 23.48 27.61
C GLN A 86 10.30 24.62 28.11
N TRP A 87 11.60 24.40 28.26
CA TRP A 87 12.55 25.44 28.62
C TRP A 87 12.54 26.62 27.63
N LEU A 88 12.45 26.35 26.32
CA LEU A 88 12.32 27.41 25.30
C LEU A 88 10.98 28.16 25.42
N LYS A 89 9.89 27.46 25.68
CA LYS A 89 8.57 28.07 25.90
C LYS A 89 8.62 29.07 27.07
N ASP A 90 9.18 28.66 28.18
CA ASP A 90 9.27 29.47 29.37
C ASP A 90 10.18 30.69 29.15
N LYS A 91 11.36 30.48 28.55
CA LYS A 91 12.34 31.53 28.27
C LYS A 91 11.82 32.59 27.31
N TYR A 92 11.13 32.18 26.24
CA TYR A 92 10.66 33.08 25.18
C TYR A 92 9.16 33.39 25.23
N LYS A 93 8.51 33.06 26.36
CA LYS A 93 7.08 33.31 26.64
C LYS A 93 6.16 32.76 25.54
N LYS A 94 6.38 31.50 25.12
CA LYS A 94 5.56 30.78 24.14
C LYS A 94 4.55 29.88 24.83
N SER A 95 3.29 29.87 24.37
CA SER A 95 2.23 29.00 24.88
C SER A 95 2.09 27.71 24.08
N ASP A 96 2.26 27.81 22.76
CA ASP A 96 1.98 26.73 21.82
C ASP A 96 3.25 26.20 21.17
N VAL A 97 3.20 24.95 20.73
CA VAL A 97 4.31 24.32 19.97
C VAL A 97 3.75 23.65 18.72
N ILE A 98 4.44 23.85 17.59
CA ILE A 98 4.23 23.08 16.37
C ILE A 98 5.56 22.43 16.00
N VAL A 99 5.58 21.10 15.92
CA VAL A 99 6.75 20.32 15.52
C VAL A 99 6.60 19.90 14.07
N GLY A 100 7.50 20.34 13.21
CA GLY A 100 7.59 19.95 11.80
C GLY A 100 8.64 18.90 11.55
N ILE A 101 8.31 17.91 10.72
CA ILE A 101 9.26 16.89 10.29
C ILE A 101 9.21 16.69 8.78
N GLU A 102 10.34 16.26 8.20
CA GLU A 102 10.35 15.58 6.91
C GLU A 102 10.16 14.07 7.13
N PRO A 103 9.10 13.43 6.59
CA PRO A 103 8.84 12.02 6.83
C PRO A 103 9.84 11.13 6.09
N THR A 104 10.93 10.74 6.77
CA THR A 104 11.94 9.83 6.25
C THR A 104 11.64 8.39 6.70
N GLY A 105 11.16 7.57 5.78
CA GLY A 105 10.88 6.14 6.04
C GLY A 105 9.90 5.92 7.20
N HIS A 106 10.33 5.11 8.17
CA HIS A 106 9.57 4.75 9.38
C HIS A 106 10.16 5.36 10.67
N TYR A 107 11.31 6.01 10.59
CA TYR A 107 12.06 6.49 11.78
C TYR A 107 11.35 7.55 12.60
N TRP A 108 10.32 8.18 12.04
CA TRP A 108 9.52 9.19 12.73
C TRP A 108 8.35 8.62 13.54
N PHE A 109 8.00 7.33 13.38
CA PHE A 109 6.78 6.75 13.98
C PHE A 109 6.81 6.82 15.50
N ASP A 110 7.93 6.44 16.13
CA ASP A 110 8.07 6.41 17.58
C ASP A 110 8.01 7.83 18.17
N LEU A 111 8.75 8.78 17.59
CA LEU A 111 8.66 10.20 17.97
C LEU A 111 7.26 10.76 17.72
N GLY A 112 6.62 10.38 16.61
CA GLY A 112 5.27 10.81 16.28
C GLY A 112 4.25 10.37 17.31
N ALA A 113 4.28 9.11 17.72
CA ALA A 113 3.42 8.58 18.77
C ALA A 113 3.68 9.27 20.12
N TYR A 114 4.95 9.45 20.50
CA TYR A 114 5.32 10.14 21.73
C TYR A 114 4.79 11.59 21.79
N LEU A 115 4.88 12.32 20.69
CA LEU A 115 4.38 13.70 20.61
C LEU A 115 2.85 13.76 20.64
N GLU A 116 2.18 12.83 19.97
CA GLU A 116 0.73 12.70 19.95
C GLU A 116 0.18 12.39 21.36
N ASP A 117 0.78 11.45 22.07
CA ASP A 117 0.45 11.13 23.46
C ASP A 117 0.66 12.34 24.40
N GLY A 118 1.67 13.14 24.09
CA GLY A 118 1.95 14.39 24.81
C GLY A 118 1.06 15.58 24.41
N GLY A 119 0.13 15.42 23.47
CA GLY A 119 -0.74 16.50 22.97
C GLY A 119 0.00 17.56 22.16
N ILE A 120 1.21 17.26 21.65
CA ILE A 120 2.03 18.19 20.87
C ILE A 120 1.69 18.04 19.39
N LEU A 121 1.40 19.17 18.72
CA LEU A 121 1.03 19.18 17.31
C LEU A 121 2.24 18.84 16.43
N LEU A 122 2.18 17.64 15.82
CA LEU A 122 3.12 17.20 14.81
C LEU A 122 2.59 17.49 13.41
N VAL A 123 3.42 18.05 12.53
CA VAL A 123 3.10 18.30 11.13
C VAL A 123 4.20 17.79 10.20
N MET A 124 3.85 17.48 8.97
CA MET A 124 4.77 16.96 7.96
C MET A 124 4.96 17.94 6.84
N VAL A 125 6.19 18.18 6.45
CA VAL A 125 6.55 18.93 5.25
C VAL A 125 6.82 17.99 4.08
N ASN A 126 6.63 18.47 2.86
CA ASN A 126 6.87 17.66 1.67
C ASN A 126 8.37 17.57 1.38
N PRO A 127 8.98 16.37 1.26
CA PRO A 127 10.41 16.21 0.95
C PRO A 127 10.86 16.96 -0.30
N TYR A 128 10.01 17.02 -1.32
CA TYR A 128 10.30 17.82 -2.52
C TYR A 128 10.39 19.31 -2.22
N ALA A 129 9.52 19.84 -1.36
CA ALA A 129 9.56 21.26 -0.95
C ALA A 129 10.80 21.54 -0.11
N VAL A 130 11.18 20.62 0.80
CA VAL A 130 12.42 20.73 1.59
C VAL A 130 13.62 20.86 0.65
N LYS A 131 13.75 19.94 -0.33
CA LYS A 131 14.83 19.96 -1.31
C LYS A 131 14.88 21.29 -2.07
N GLN A 132 13.76 21.76 -2.62
CA GLN A 132 13.71 23.00 -3.41
C GLN A 132 14.02 24.23 -2.56
N THR A 133 13.50 24.32 -1.33
CA THR A 133 13.74 25.45 -0.43
C THR A 133 15.20 25.50 0.04
N LYS A 134 15.82 24.33 0.23
CA LYS A 134 17.23 24.21 0.61
C LYS A 134 18.17 24.76 -0.49
N GLU A 135 17.87 24.48 -1.74
CA GLU A 135 18.63 24.97 -2.89
C GLU A 135 18.52 26.51 -3.03
N LEU A 136 17.40 27.10 -2.60
CA LEU A 136 17.18 28.55 -2.64
C LEU A 136 17.87 29.33 -1.50
N ASP A 137 18.10 28.68 -0.33
CA ASP A 137 18.55 29.37 0.87
C ASP A 137 20.07 29.73 0.82
N ASP A 138 20.93 28.91 0.19
CA ASP A 138 22.38 29.14 0.18
C ASP A 138 23.13 28.81 -1.11
N ASN A 139 22.41 28.47 -2.19
CA ASN A 139 22.96 28.03 -3.48
C ASN A 139 24.09 26.96 -3.35
N SER A 140 24.09 26.20 -2.26
CA SER A 140 25.08 25.21 -1.92
C SER A 140 24.44 23.82 -1.90
N GLN A 141 25.03 22.89 -2.66
CA GLN A 141 24.61 21.48 -2.65
C GLN A 141 25.15 20.70 -1.43
N SER A 142 25.81 21.38 -0.48
CA SER A 142 26.38 20.72 0.69
C SER A 142 25.29 20.14 1.59
N LYS A 143 25.38 18.84 1.88
CA LYS A 143 24.49 18.15 2.79
C LYS A 143 24.98 18.37 4.23
N ASN A 144 24.15 19.00 5.07
CA ASN A 144 24.43 19.21 6.48
C ASN A 144 23.13 19.00 7.27
N ASP A 145 23.12 18.00 8.13
CA ASP A 145 21.95 17.60 8.94
C ASP A 145 21.47 18.73 9.88
N CYS A 146 22.30 19.74 10.14
CA CYS A 146 21.92 20.94 10.92
C CYS A 146 21.13 21.98 10.09
N LYS A 147 21.14 21.91 8.74
CA LYS A 147 20.41 22.84 7.88
C LYS A 147 18.95 22.43 7.68
N ASP A 148 18.69 21.13 7.59
CA ASP A 148 17.38 20.59 7.25
C ASP A 148 16.28 20.97 8.27
N PRO A 149 16.52 20.99 9.60
CA PRO A 149 15.55 21.47 10.58
C PRO A 149 15.12 22.92 10.39
N LYS A 150 16.03 23.83 9.95
CA LYS A 150 15.71 25.21 9.65
C LYS A 150 14.74 25.33 8.47
N VAL A 151 15.02 24.60 7.39
CA VAL A 151 14.18 24.58 6.18
C VAL A 151 12.80 24.01 6.51
N ILE A 152 12.74 22.96 7.32
CA ILE A 152 11.49 22.35 7.77
C ILE A 152 10.66 23.37 8.57
N ALA A 153 11.27 24.06 9.55
CA ALA A 153 10.59 25.08 10.35
C ALA A 153 10.06 26.23 9.47
N LYS A 154 10.86 26.72 8.51
CA LYS A 154 10.46 27.75 7.54
C LYS A 154 9.20 27.32 6.75
N LEU A 155 9.17 26.07 6.23
CA LEU A 155 7.99 25.54 5.51
C LEU A 155 6.77 25.44 6.43
N VAL A 156 6.95 25.16 7.72
CA VAL A 156 5.86 25.16 8.70
C VAL A 156 5.32 26.57 8.89
N ILE A 157 6.17 27.56 9.09
CA ILE A 157 5.79 28.97 9.24
C ILE A 157 5.03 29.47 8.01
N GLU A 158 5.46 29.08 6.81
CA GLU A 158 4.79 29.38 5.54
C GLU A 158 3.47 28.61 5.30
N GLY A 159 3.01 27.80 6.25
CA GLY A 159 1.79 26.99 6.10
C GLY A 159 1.89 25.85 5.06
N ARG A 160 3.10 25.49 4.63
CA ARG A 160 3.38 24.44 3.63
C ARG A 160 3.55 23.06 4.25
N TYR A 161 2.62 22.66 5.11
CA TYR A 161 2.65 21.40 5.82
C TYR A 161 1.33 20.65 5.73
N SER A 162 1.32 19.43 6.16
CA SER A 162 0.14 18.57 6.30
C SER A 162 0.16 17.84 7.64
N ALA A 163 -1.02 17.50 8.18
CA ALA A 163 -1.07 16.61 9.33
C ALA A 163 -0.63 15.20 8.93
N PRO A 164 0.16 14.51 9.75
CA PRO A 164 0.40 13.10 9.61
C PRO A 164 -0.92 12.34 9.77
N TYR A 165 -1.03 11.24 9.06
CA TYR A 165 -2.11 10.29 9.26
C TYR A 165 -1.51 8.91 9.47
N THR A 166 -1.60 8.45 10.69
CA THR A 166 -1.36 7.06 11.07
C THR A 166 -2.72 6.39 11.24
N PRO A 167 -3.01 5.31 10.51
CA PRO A 167 -4.24 4.57 10.74
C PRO A 167 -4.19 3.93 12.13
N ASP A 168 -5.34 3.78 12.74
CA ASP A 168 -5.55 3.12 14.01
C ASP A 168 -6.47 1.90 13.86
N GLY A 169 -6.57 1.09 14.91
CA GLY A 169 -7.45 -0.07 14.97
C GLY A 169 -7.32 -1.00 13.76
N VAL A 170 -8.45 -1.46 13.24
CA VAL A 170 -8.53 -2.42 12.13
C VAL A 170 -7.81 -1.93 10.85
N TYR A 171 -7.76 -0.63 10.62
CA TYR A 171 -7.07 -0.08 9.45
C TYR A 171 -5.54 -0.11 9.59
N ALA A 172 -5.03 0.01 10.82
CA ALA A 172 -3.61 -0.17 11.11
C ALA A 172 -3.19 -1.61 10.85
N ASP A 173 -3.94 -2.57 11.38
CA ASP A 173 -3.70 -4.00 11.20
C ASP A 173 -3.76 -4.40 9.72
N LEU A 174 -4.80 -3.96 9.00
CA LEU A 174 -4.90 -4.17 7.55
C LEU A 174 -3.68 -3.61 6.80
N ARG A 175 -3.15 -2.45 7.20
CA ARG A 175 -1.95 -1.86 6.58
C ARG A 175 -0.72 -2.73 6.80
N VAL A 176 -0.53 -3.26 7.99
CA VAL A 176 0.58 -4.17 8.30
C VAL A 176 0.46 -5.45 7.49
N LEU A 177 -0.71 -6.12 7.52
CA LEU A 177 -0.92 -7.38 6.83
C LEU A 177 -0.86 -7.26 5.31
N THR A 178 -1.43 -6.21 4.71
CA THR A 178 -1.34 -5.99 3.25
C THR A 178 0.09 -5.71 2.80
N ASN A 179 0.90 -5.04 3.63
CA ASN A 179 2.33 -4.85 3.35
C ASN A 179 3.10 -6.17 3.47
N ASN A 180 2.82 -6.99 4.50
CA ASN A 180 3.43 -8.32 4.67
C ASN A 180 3.06 -9.24 3.50
N ARG A 181 1.79 -9.30 3.13
CA ARG A 181 1.34 -10.03 1.93
C ARG A 181 2.12 -9.61 0.69
N LYS A 182 2.29 -8.31 0.46
CA LYS A 182 3.06 -7.80 -0.68
C LYS A 182 4.53 -8.24 -0.64
N ARG A 183 5.13 -8.34 0.54
CA ARG A 183 6.49 -8.85 0.72
C ARG A 183 6.55 -10.32 0.34
N ILE A 184 5.65 -11.15 0.86
CA ILE A 184 5.60 -12.59 0.55
C ILE A 184 5.41 -12.84 -0.96
N ILE A 185 4.51 -12.10 -1.62
CA ILE A 185 4.34 -12.21 -3.08
C ILE A 185 5.63 -11.89 -3.85
N ARG A 186 6.45 -10.94 -3.37
CA ARG A 186 7.77 -10.65 -3.98
C ARG A 186 8.75 -11.80 -3.75
N GLU A 187 8.79 -12.35 -2.55
CA GLU A 187 9.64 -13.49 -2.21
C GLU A 187 9.25 -14.72 -3.03
N LEU A 188 7.95 -15.01 -3.17
CA LEU A 188 7.44 -16.05 -4.07
C LEU A 188 7.86 -15.81 -5.53
N THR A 189 7.79 -14.57 -6.00
CA THR A 189 8.26 -14.23 -7.36
C THR A 189 9.75 -14.49 -7.54
N GLN A 190 10.56 -14.20 -6.52
CA GLN A 190 12.00 -14.51 -6.53
C GLN A 190 12.25 -16.03 -6.57
N ILE A 191 11.52 -16.80 -5.77
CA ILE A 191 11.60 -18.27 -5.78
C ILE A 191 11.20 -18.81 -7.16
N LYS A 192 10.12 -18.33 -7.75
CA LYS A 192 9.68 -18.71 -9.10
C LYS A 192 10.73 -18.38 -10.17
N ASN A 193 11.43 -17.26 -10.06
CA ASN A 193 12.53 -16.94 -10.97
C ASN A 193 13.72 -17.91 -10.77
N ARG A 194 13.99 -18.36 -9.53
CA ARG A 194 15.00 -19.40 -9.26
C ARG A 194 14.61 -20.74 -9.86
N PHE A 195 13.34 -21.17 -9.73
CA PHE A 195 12.81 -22.34 -10.45
C PHE A 195 13.03 -22.22 -11.96
N ALA A 196 12.67 -21.09 -12.56
CA ALA A 196 12.83 -20.88 -13.98
C ALA A 196 14.30 -20.98 -14.42
N ARG A 197 15.22 -20.43 -13.61
CA ARG A 197 16.67 -20.57 -13.85
C ARG A 197 17.13 -22.02 -13.71
N TRP A 198 16.68 -22.73 -12.67
CA TRP A 198 17.05 -24.11 -12.45
C TRP A 198 16.61 -24.98 -13.62
N PHE A 199 15.35 -24.84 -14.09
CA PHE A 199 14.88 -25.54 -15.29
C PHE A 199 15.75 -25.23 -16.51
N ALA A 200 16.05 -23.97 -16.76
CA ALA A 200 16.85 -23.59 -17.91
C ALA A 200 18.24 -24.23 -17.94
N ILE A 201 18.81 -24.56 -16.76
CA ILE A 201 20.13 -25.19 -16.65
C ILE A 201 20.06 -26.72 -16.69
N TYR A 202 19.14 -27.33 -15.92
CA TYR A 202 19.18 -28.75 -15.64
C TYR A 202 18.09 -29.57 -16.32
N PHE A 203 16.94 -28.96 -16.64
CA PHE A 203 15.83 -29.60 -17.33
C PHE A 203 14.96 -28.60 -18.12
N PRO A 204 15.50 -27.99 -19.19
CA PRO A 204 14.79 -26.93 -19.92
C PRO A 204 13.43 -27.38 -20.50
N GLU A 205 13.33 -28.63 -20.92
CA GLU A 205 12.14 -29.19 -21.55
C GLU A 205 11.00 -29.52 -20.55
N PHE A 206 11.25 -29.47 -19.23
CA PHE A 206 10.19 -29.71 -18.23
C PHE A 206 8.98 -28.78 -18.45
N ARG A 207 9.25 -27.54 -18.86
CA ARG A 207 8.21 -26.54 -19.11
C ARG A 207 7.42 -26.78 -20.39
N ASP A 208 7.89 -27.59 -21.31
CA ASP A 208 7.13 -27.99 -22.51
C ASP A 208 6.02 -28.95 -22.13
N VAL A 209 6.25 -29.82 -21.13
CA VAL A 209 5.25 -30.74 -20.59
C VAL A 209 4.32 -30.03 -19.58
N PHE A 210 4.88 -29.17 -18.75
CA PHE A 210 4.17 -28.43 -17.71
C PHE A 210 4.35 -26.91 -17.92
N LYS A 211 3.54 -26.31 -18.80
CA LYS A 211 3.54 -24.86 -19.03
C LYS A 211 3.36 -24.07 -17.73
N ASP A 212 2.51 -24.59 -16.86
CA ASP A 212 2.29 -24.09 -15.50
C ASP A 212 2.80 -25.13 -14.50
N TYR A 213 4.07 -24.99 -14.11
CA TYR A 213 4.73 -25.92 -13.20
C TYR A 213 4.32 -25.72 -11.73
N GLU A 214 3.55 -24.67 -11.43
CA GLU A 214 3.05 -24.39 -10.07
C GLU A 214 1.84 -25.26 -9.72
N LYS A 215 1.28 -25.99 -10.69
CA LYS A 215 0.17 -26.92 -10.44
C LYS A 215 0.62 -28.12 -9.64
N GLU A 216 -0.29 -28.62 -8.82
CA GLU A 216 -0.02 -29.70 -7.88
C GLU A 216 0.61 -30.93 -8.56
N GLY A 217 0.13 -31.32 -9.75
CA GLY A 217 0.67 -32.47 -10.48
C GLY A 217 2.15 -32.33 -10.87
N SER A 218 2.60 -31.18 -11.27
CA SER A 218 4.01 -30.88 -11.57
C SER A 218 4.84 -30.75 -10.31
N MET A 219 4.32 -30.04 -9.28
CA MET A 219 4.99 -29.89 -7.99
C MET A 219 5.20 -31.23 -7.29
N LEU A 220 4.22 -32.14 -7.38
CA LEU A 220 4.33 -33.48 -6.81
C LEU A 220 5.45 -34.29 -7.49
N VAL A 221 5.59 -34.20 -8.81
CA VAL A 221 6.69 -34.84 -9.52
C VAL A 221 8.03 -34.22 -9.08
N LEU A 222 8.16 -32.90 -9.02
CA LEU A 222 9.40 -32.22 -8.61
C LEU A 222 9.85 -32.60 -7.20
N ARG A 223 8.90 -32.79 -6.27
CA ARG A 223 9.23 -33.26 -4.89
C ARG A 223 9.77 -34.67 -4.84
N ASN A 224 9.38 -35.54 -5.77
CA ASN A 224 9.75 -36.95 -5.78
C ASN A 224 10.89 -37.28 -6.78
N ALA A 225 10.90 -36.60 -7.93
CA ALA A 225 11.85 -36.82 -9.01
C ALA A 225 12.04 -35.50 -9.80
N CYS A 226 13.00 -34.67 -9.38
CA CYS A 226 13.18 -33.36 -10.02
C CYS A 226 14.17 -33.37 -11.21
N THR A 227 15.02 -34.39 -11.31
CA THR A 227 16.02 -34.53 -12.38
C THR A 227 15.56 -35.43 -13.51
N PRO A 228 16.05 -35.27 -14.76
CA PRO A 228 15.73 -36.18 -15.86
C PRO A 228 15.99 -37.65 -15.52
N GLU A 229 17.12 -37.95 -14.89
CA GLU A 229 17.50 -39.31 -14.47
C GLU A 229 16.51 -39.89 -13.44
N ALA A 230 16.11 -39.10 -12.44
CA ALA A 230 15.16 -39.53 -11.42
C ALA A 230 13.77 -39.75 -12.03
N ILE A 231 13.35 -38.96 -13.00
CA ILE A 231 12.08 -39.11 -13.73
C ILE A 231 12.10 -40.40 -14.57
N ILE A 232 13.20 -40.68 -15.28
CA ILE A 232 13.36 -41.91 -16.07
C ILE A 232 13.33 -43.12 -15.16
N LYS A 233 14.02 -43.07 -14.00
CA LYS A 233 14.06 -44.16 -13.00
C LYS A 233 12.66 -44.42 -12.41
N LEU A 234 11.90 -43.36 -12.11
CA LEU A 234 10.53 -43.50 -11.58
C LEU A 234 9.57 -44.12 -12.61
N GLY A 235 9.78 -43.77 -13.87
CA GLY A 235 9.00 -44.27 -15.01
C GLY A 235 7.58 -43.73 -15.08
N PRO A 236 6.88 -43.94 -16.21
CA PRO A 236 5.53 -43.44 -16.42
C PRO A 236 4.50 -43.97 -15.38
N ASP A 237 4.62 -45.27 -15.02
CA ASP A 237 3.70 -45.90 -14.06
C ASP A 237 3.92 -45.35 -12.66
N GLY A 238 5.19 -45.16 -12.22
CA GLY A 238 5.52 -44.56 -10.94
C GLY A 238 5.00 -43.15 -10.82
N ILE A 239 5.18 -42.32 -11.85
CA ILE A 239 4.65 -40.93 -11.90
C ILE A 239 3.12 -40.94 -11.85
N ASN A 240 2.48 -41.79 -12.64
CA ASN A 240 1.01 -41.92 -12.63
C ASN A 240 0.49 -42.37 -11.27
N GLN A 241 1.19 -43.30 -10.61
CA GLN A 241 0.84 -43.77 -9.27
C GLN A 241 0.94 -42.63 -8.23
N LEU A 242 1.98 -41.79 -8.27
CA LEU A 242 2.08 -40.60 -7.43
C LEU A 242 0.83 -39.73 -7.57
N TRP A 243 0.39 -39.44 -8.79
CA TRP A 243 -0.79 -38.63 -9.04
C TRP A 243 -2.10 -39.32 -8.58
N ARG A 244 -2.20 -40.64 -8.74
CA ARG A 244 -3.39 -41.40 -8.25
C ARG A 244 -3.47 -41.41 -6.73
N ASN A 245 -2.34 -41.61 -6.04
CA ASN A 245 -2.26 -41.53 -4.58
C ASN A 245 -2.67 -40.16 -4.05
N ALA A 246 -2.32 -39.12 -4.75
CA ALA A 246 -2.74 -37.72 -4.45
C ALA A 246 -4.14 -37.36 -4.98
N LYS A 247 -4.91 -38.36 -5.53
CA LYS A 247 -6.26 -38.17 -6.08
C LYS A 247 -6.36 -37.14 -7.21
N LEU A 248 -5.26 -36.87 -7.92
CA LEU A 248 -5.24 -35.90 -9.03
C LEU A 248 -5.84 -36.51 -10.30
N ARG A 249 -6.88 -35.87 -10.84
CA ARG A 249 -7.59 -36.32 -12.04
C ARG A 249 -7.14 -35.64 -13.33
N ALA A 250 -6.58 -34.43 -13.24
CA ALA A 250 -6.20 -33.60 -14.40
C ALA A 250 -4.88 -34.04 -15.10
N VAL A 251 -4.21 -35.04 -14.55
CA VAL A 251 -2.96 -35.64 -15.04
C VAL A 251 -3.10 -37.15 -15.11
N GLY A 252 -2.35 -37.84 -15.97
CA GLY A 252 -2.45 -39.29 -16.13
C GLY A 252 -1.31 -39.86 -16.96
N LEU A 253 -1.41 -41.19 -17.23
CA LEU A 253 -0.34 -41.98 -17.85
C LEU A 253 0.23 -41.34 -19.13
N LYS A 254 -0.62 -40.82 -20.03
CA LYS A 254 -0.17 -40.17 -21.26
C LYS A 254 0.81 -39.03 -20.97
N ARG A 255 0.52 -38.17 -19.97
CA ARG A 255 1.42 -37.06 -19.60
C ARG A 255 2.69 -37.57 -18.91
N ALA A 256 2.58 -38.64 -18.09
CA ALA A 256 3.73 -39.28 -17.48
C ALA A 256 4.69 -39.85 -18.53
N THR A 257 4.15 -40.53 -19.56
CA THR A 257 4.92 -41.08 -20.68
C THR A 257 5.63 -39.96 -21.44
N THR A 258 4.88 -38.89 -21.79
CA THR A 258 5.48 -37.71 -22.45
C THR A 258 6.61 -37.10 -21.61
N LEU A 259 6.47 -37.02 -20.28
CA LEU A 259 7.51 -36.47 -19.40
C LEU A 259 8.75 -37.38 -19.40
N CYS A 260 8.60 -38.72 -19.32
CA CYS A 260 9.72 -39.63 -19.37
C CYS A 260 10.44 -39.60 -20.72
N GLU A 261 9.72 -39.51 -21.84
CA GLU A 261 10.31 -39.38 -23.17
C GLU A 261 11.06 -38.06 -23.31
N THR A 262 10.51 -36.99 -22.75
CA THR A 262 11.15 -35.67 -22.72
C THR A 262 12.41 -35.70 -21.86
N ALA A 263 12.39 -36.36 -20.72
CA ALA A 263 13.55 -36.53 -19.84
C ALA A 263 14.70 -37.31 -20.53
N LYS A 264 14.38 -38.35 -21.30
CA LYS A 264 15.39 -39.14 -22.07
C LYS A 264 16.18 -38.31 -23.07
N ARG A 265 15.54 -37.30 -23.67
CA ARG A 265 16.14 -36.40 -24.68
C ARG A 265 16.58 -35.04 -24.15
N SER A 266 16.59 -34.88 -22.82
CA SER A 266 16.95 -33.60 -22.23
C SER A 266 18.39 -33.19 -22.53
N ILE A 267 18.55 -31.92 -22.93
CA ILE A 267 19.84 -31.27 -23.17
C ILE A 267 20.40 -30.58 -21.92
N GLY A 268 19.73 -30.72 -20.77
CA GLY A 268 20.13 -30.11 -19.51
C GLY A 268 21.52 -30.52 -19.07
N LEU A 269 22.18 -29.68 -18.26
CA LEU A 269 23.51 -29.93 -17.71
C LEU A 269 23.47 -31.15 -16.80
N LYS A 270 24.38 -32.13 -17.09
CA LYS A 270 24.49 -33.41 -16.33
C LYS A 270 25.52 -33.38 -15.21
N LYS A 271 26.30 -32.29 -15.10
CA LYS A 271 27.32 -32.14 -14.06
C LYS A 271 26.74 -31.46 -12.83
N GLY A 272 27.11 -31.90 -11.64
CA GLY A 272 26.65 -31.31 -10.39
C GLY A 272 25.20 -31.64 -10.01
N MET A 273 24.65 -32.74 -10.52
CA MET A 273 23.23 -33.07 -10.35
C MET A 273 22.82 -33.28 -8.89
N THR A 274 23.69 -33.84 -8.04
CA THR A 274 23.43 -34.01 -6.61
C THR A 274 23.17 -32.63 -5.92
N ALA A 275 24.01 -31.65 -6.24
CA ALA A 275 23.83 -30.29 -5.71
C ALA A 275 22.60 -29.60 -6.31
N ALA A 276 22.32 -29.83 -7.60
CA ALA A 276 21.14 -29.31 -8.27
C ALA A 276 19.83 -29.89 -7.68
N GLU A 277 19.82 -31.17 -7.36
CA GLU A 277 18.69 -31.82 -6.67
C GLU A 277 18.50 -31.25 -5.27
N PHE A 278 19.61 -31.02 -4.54
CA PHE A 278 19.55 -30.38 -3.23
C PHE A 278 18.99 -28.93 -3.33
N GLU A 279 19.46 -28.14 -4.31
CA GLU A 279 18.93 -26.78 -4.58
C GLU A 279 17.42 -26.83 -4.85
N MET A 280 16.96 -27.78 -5.68
CA MET A 280 15.51 -27.90 -5.97
C MET A 280 14.71 -28.23 -4.72
N LYS A 281 15.18 -29.14 -3.87
CA LYS A 281 14.52 -29.46 -2.59
C LYS A 281 14.40 -28.23 -1.68
N MET A 282 15.46 -27.44 -1.58
CA MET A 282 15.44 -26.18 -0.82
C MET A 282 14.42 -25.18 -1.40
N LEU A 283 14.40 -25.01 -2.73
CA LEU A 283 13.47 -24.11 -3.40
C LEU A 283 12.00 -24.52 -3.20
N LEU A 284 11.71 -25.83 -3.22
CA LEU A 284 10.38 -26.37 -2.96
C LEU A 284 9.95 -26.12 -1.51
N GLN A 285 10.85 -26.31 -0.55
CA GLN A 285 10.57 -26.01 0.87
C GLN A 285 10.30 -24.52 1.08
N ASP A 286 11.14 -23.65 0.50
CA ASP A 286 10.93 -22.19 0.57
C ASP A 286 9.57 -21.79 -0.05
N TYR A 287 9.23 -22.38 -1.19
CA TYR A 287 7.96 -22.12 -1.86
C TYR A 287 6.77 -22.53 -1.00
N ASP A 288 6.77 -23.76 -0.48
CA ASP A 288 5.69 -24.30 0.35
C ASP A 288 5.53 -23.48 1.64
N TYR A 289 6.63 -23.12 2.28
CA TYR A 289 6.61 -22.25 3.46
C TYR A 289 6.00 -20.87 3.18
N LYS A 290 6.38 -20.25 2.05
CA LYS A 290 5.83 -18.95 1.66
C LYS A 290 4.35 -19.03 1.25
N MET A 291 3.94 -20.12 0.64
CA MET A 291 2.51 -20.36 0.32
C MET A 291 1.69 -20.49 1.59
N ALA A 292 2.15 -21.28 2.57
CA ALA A 292 1.47 -21.41 3.87
C ALA A 292 1.38 -20.06 4.62
N GLN A 293 2.47 -19.26 4.62
CA GLN A 293 2.44 -17.89 5.18
C GLN A 293 1.42 -17.00 4.49
N LEU A 294 1.32 -17.11 3.16
CA LEU A 294 0.37 -16.31 2.38
C LEU A 294 -1.07 -16.68 2.72
N GLU A 295 -1.36 -17.96 2.91
CA GLU A 295 -2.68 -18.47 3.26
C GLU A 295 -3.14 -17.93 4.61
N VAL A 296 -2.30 -18.04 5.64
CA VAL A 296 -2.57 -17.49 6.98
C VAL A 296 -2.82 -15.99 6.94
N ILE A 297 -1.99 -15.23 6.21
CA ILE A 297 -2.18 -13.77 6.07
C ILE A 297 -3.47 -13.43 5.32
N MET A 298 -3.85 -14.23 4.32
CA MET A 298 -5.09 -13.99 3.58
C MET A 298 -6.33 -14.24 4.44
N GLU A 299 -6.31 -15.26 5.29
CA GLU A 299 -7.37 -15.53 6.26
C GLU A 299 -7.53 -14.38 7.26
N GLU A 300 -6.41 -13.90 7.81
CA GLU A 300 -6.44 -12.79 8.77
C GLU A 300 -6.90 -11.47 8.12
N ILE A 301 -6.49 -11.19 6.88
CA ILE A 301 -7.00 -10.05 6.12
C ILE A 301 -8.53 -10.15 5.93
N GLU A 302 -9.05 -11.33 5.65
CA GLU A 302 -10.49 -11.55 5.53
C GLU A 302 -11.21 -11.30 6.85
N ASN A 303 -10.69 -11.81 7.95
CA ASN A 303 -11.22 -11.62 9.29
C ASN A 303 -11.26 -10.13 9.69
N LEU A 304 -10.21 -9.37 9.37
CA LEU A 304 -10.19 -7.92 9.60
C LEU A 304 -11.18 -7.18 8.70
N CYS A 305 -11.33 -7.56 7.45
CA CYS A 305 -12.32 -6.95 6.56
C CYS A 305 -13.75 -7.16 7.06
N LYS A 306 -14.08 -8.34 7.62
CA LYS A 306 -15.40 -8.62 8.22
C LYS A 306 -15.73 -7.71 9.40
N LYS A 307 -14.73 -7.13 10.08
CA LYS A 307 -14.95 -6.14 11.16
C LYS A 307 -15.38 -4.76 10.64
N ILE A 308 -15.33 -4.53 9.32
CA ILE A 308 -15.76 -3.27 8.68
C ILE A 308 -17.08 -3.56 7.95
N PRO A 309 -18.23 -3.07 8.45
CA PRO A 309 -19.55 -3.46 7.94
C PRO A 309 -19.73 -3.22 6.44
N GLU A 310 -19.18 -2.12 5.93
CA GLU A 310 -19.32 -1.75 4.52
C GLU A 310 -18.44 -2.59 3.58
N SER A 311 -17.53 -3.40 4.11
CA SER A 311 -16.64 -4.25 3.29
C SER A 311 -17.40 -5.30 2.47
N GLU A 312 -18.48 -5.85 3.02
CA GLU A 312 -19.38 -6.77 2.32
C GLU A 312 -20.01 -6.14 1.08
N GLN A 313 -20.46 -4.91 1.20
CA GLN A 313 -21.06 -4.16 0.08
C GLN A 313 -20.01 -3.85 -1.01
N LEU A 314 -18.75 -3.63 -0.64
CA LEU A 314 -17.66 -3.49 -1.60
C LEU A 314 -17.36 -4.80 -2.33
N LEU A 315 -17.35 -5.92 -1.61
CA LEU A 315 -17.12 -7.26 -2.16
C LEU A 315 -18.28 -7.74 -3.06
N ALA A 316 -19.50 -7.25 -2.85
CA ALA A 316 -20.66 -7.55 -3.69
C ALA A 316 -20.52 -6.98 -5.12
N ILE A 317 -19.62 -6.05 -5.38
CA ILE A 317 -19.36 -5.52 -6.72
C ILE A 317 -18.66 -6.60 -7.55
N LYS A 318 -19.32 -7.12 -8.58
CA LYS A 318 -18.77 -8.15 -9.46
C LYS A 318 -17.42 -7.70 -10.06
N GLY A 319 -16.36 -8.45 -9.79
CA GLY A 319 -15.00 -8.15 -10.22
C GLY A 319 -14.13 -7.44 -9.17
N ILE A 320 -14.68 -7.13 -7.99
CA ILE A 320 -13.92 -6.66 -6.84
C ILE A 320 -13.68 -7.82 -5.88
N GLY A 321 -12.41 -8.09 -5.60
CA GLY A 321 -12.00 -9.14 -4.66
C GLY A 321 -11.44 -8.58 -3.34
N LEU A 322 -11.29 -9.48 -2.36
CA LEU A 322 -10.79 -9.20 -1.01
C LEU A 322 -9.52 -8.32 -1.02
N ILE A 323 -8.54 -8.64 -1.88
CA ILE A 323 -7.26 -7.91 -1.96
C ILE A 323 -7.45 -6.45 -2.37
N THR A 324 -8.43 -6.18 -3.24
CA THR A 324 -8.74 -4.81 -3.65
C THR A 324 -9.37 -4.02 -2.49
N VAL A 325 -10.34 -4.63 -1.80
CA VAL A 325 -11.02 -4.02 -0.65
C VAL A 325 -10.02 -3.76 0.48
N ALA A 326 -9.30 -4.80 0.91
CA ALA A 326 -8.30 -4.70 1.96
C ALA A 326 -7.20 -3.69 1.61
N GLY A 327 -6.68 -3.73 0.38
CA GLY A 327 -5.65 -2.81 -0.09
C GLY A 327 -6.13 -1.36 -0.13
N PHE A 328 -7.38 -1.11 -0.51
CA PHE A 328 -7.98 0.22 -0.48
C PHE A 328 -8.14 0.72 0.97
N LEU A 329 -8.74 -0.08 1.85
CA LEU A 329 -8.96 0.25 3.26
C LEU A 329 -7.64 0.47 3.99
N ALA A 330 -6.63 -0.37 3.75
CA ALA A 330 -5.30 -0.22 4.33
C ALA A 330 -4.61 1.11 3.95
N GLU A 331 -4.78 1.57 2.71
CA GLU A 331 -4.13 2.80 2.24
C GLU A 331 -4.95 4.07 2.54
N VAL A 332 -6.27 3.97 2.52
CA VAL A 332 -7.17 5.10 2.77
C VAL A 332 -7.47 5.25 4.26
N GLY A 333 -7.61 4.16 5.01
CA GLY A 333 -8.13 4.17 6.37
C GLY A 333 -9.63 4.46 6.40
N ASP A 334 -10.12 5.08 7.45
CA ASP A 334 -11.52 5.52 7.51
C ASP A 334 -11.80 6.58 6.42
N ALA A 335 -12.66 6.23 5.48
CA ALA A 335 -13.04 7.10 4.37
C ALA A 335 -13.83 8.34 4.84
N ARG A 336 -14.47 8.28 6.01
CA ARG A 336 -15.29 9.38 6.58
C ARG A 336 -14.43 10.59 6.98
N ARG A 337 -13.11 10.43 7.10
CA ARG A 337 -12.17 11.54 7.34
C ARG A 337 -11.98 12.47 6.14
N PHE A 338 -12.44 12.07 4.95
CA PHE A 338 -12.37 12.88 3.74
C PHE A 338 -13.72 13.56 3.48
N GLU A 339 -13.70 14.81 3.10
CA GLU A 339 -14.90 15.56 2.72
C GLU A 339 -15.45 15.15 1.35
N SER A 340 -14.57 14.65 0.49
CA SER A 340 -14.94 14.29 -0.87
C SER A 340 -14.04 13.21 -1.47
N PRO A 341 -14.53 12.42 -2.44
CA PRO A 341 -13.70 11.43 -3.13
C PRO A 341 -12.55 12.05 -3.93
N ARG A 342 -12.62 13.34 -4.24
CA ARG A 342 -11.50 14.07 -4.90
C ARG A 342 -10.25 14.12 -4.03
N GLN A 343 -10.41 14.18 -2.71
CA GLN A 343 -9.28 14.13 -1.78
C GLN A 343 -8.59 12.77 -1.81
N ILE A 344 -9.34 11.66 -1.94
CA ILE A 344 -8.78 10.31 -2.11
C ILE A 344 -8.09 10.17 -3.48
N GLN A 345 -8.65 10.77 -4.54
CA GLN A 345 -8.00 10.81 -5.86
C GLN A 345 -6.65 11.54 -5.78
N LYS A 346 -6.60 12.68 -5.05
CA LYS A 346 -5.36 13.41 -4.80
C LYS A 346 -4.38 12.57 -3.98
N LEU A 347 -4.85 11.90 -2.93
CA LEU A 347 -4.06 10.97 -2.12
C LEU A 347 -3.44 9.85 -2.96
N ALA A 348 -4.18 9.30 -3.93
CA ALA A 348 -3.69 8.29 -4.87
C ALA A 348 -2.75 8.86 -5.96
N GLY A 349 -2.65 10.19 -6.08
CA GLY A 349 -1.91 10.85 -7.14
C GLY A 349 -2.55 10.69 -8.53
N LEU A 350 -3.88 10.56 -8.56
CA LEU A 350 -4.70 10.42 -9.78
C LEU A 350 -5.30 11.75 -10.25
N SER A 351 -5.03 12.86 -9.55
CA SER A 351 -5.42 14.20 -10.01
C SER A 351 -4.70 14.53 -11.32
N LEU A 352 -5.40 15.17 -12.23
CA LEU A 352 -4.82 15.60 -13.51
C LEU A 352 -3.87 16.78 -13.28
N ARG A 353 -2.78 16.76 -14.02
CA ARG A 353 -1.82 17.85 -14.15
C ARG A 353 -1.86 18.35 -15.60
N GLU A 354 -2.23 19.58 -15.76
CA GLU A 354 -2.13 20.31 -17.03
C GLU A 354 -0.70 20.83 -17.21
N ASN A 355 -0.24 20.83 -18.45
CA ASN A 355 1.01 21.42 -18.86
C ASN A 355 0.69 22.39 -19.99
N SER A 356 0.17 23.56 -19.60
CA SER A 356 -0.19 24.63 -20.53
C SER A 356 0.45 25.94 -20.09
N SER A 357 1.05 26.66 -21.03
CA SER A 357 1.53 28.02 -20.83
C SER A 357 1.27 28.84 -22.09
N GLY A 358 0.45 29.87 -21.99
CA GLY A 358 0.07 30.72 -23.12
C GLY A 358 -0.54 29.88 -24.28
N LYS A 359 0.07 29.94 -25.45
CA LYS A 359 -0.36 29.18 -26.64
C LYS A 359 0.01 27.70 -26.60
N HIS A 360 0.91 27.27 -25.68
CA HIS A 360 1.34 25.89 -25.57
C HIS A 360 0.31 25.05 -24.80
N LYS A 361 -0.31 24.09 -25.49
CA LYS A 361 -1.19 23.07 -24.88
C LYS A 361 -0.44 21.74 -24.86
N GLY A 362 0.27 21.47 -23.76
CA GLY A 362 0.95 20.21 -23.53
C GLY A 362 0.01 19.07 -23.10
N GLN A 363 0.56 17.88 -22.99
CA GLN A 363 -0.21 16.68 -22.65
C GLN A 363 -0.67 16.70 -21.17
N THR A 364 -1.97 16.52 -20.94
CA THR A 364 -2.54 16.31 -19.61
C THR A 364 -2.21 14.91 -19.10
N THR A 365 -1.61 14.82 -17.94
CA THR A 365 -1.22 13.56 -17.29
C THR A 365 -1.67 13.52 -15.82
N ILE A 366 -1.66 12.32 -15.20
CA ILE A 366 -1.87 12.22 -13.76
C ILE A 366 -0.66 12.75 -13.00
N SER A 367 -0.90 13.36 -11.84
CA SER A 367 0.17 13.98 -11.05
C SER A 367 1.23 13.00 -10.54
N LYS A 368 0.84 11.73 -10.30
CA LYS A 368 1.63 10.68 -9.62
C LYS A 368 2.16 11.07 -8.23
N ARG A 369 1.90 12.31 -7.78
CA ARG A 369 2.23 12.79 -6.43
C ARG A 369 1.19 12.27 -5.45
N GLY A 370 1.55 11.29 -4.63
CA GLY A 370 0.65 10.63 -3.70
C GLY A 370 1.01 9.17 -3.49
N ARG A 371 0.16 8.41 -2.81
CA ARG A 371 0.40 7.01 -2.43
C ARG A 371 0.41 6.09 -3.65
N SER A 372 1.59 5.66 -4.05
CA SER A 372 1.78 4.77 -5.21
C SER A 372 1.11 3.40 -5.00
N LYS A 373 1.06 2.90 -3.75
CA LYS A 373 0.40 1.64 -3.40
C LYS A 373 -1.10 1.72 -3.65
N LEU A 374 -1.77 2.79 -3.21
CA LEU A 374 -3.20 3.02 -3.46
C LEU A 374 -3.50 3.09 -4.96
N ARG A 375 -2.68 3.84 -5.70
CA ARG A 375 -2.82 3.93 -7.16
C ARG A 375 -2.68 2.59 -7.84
N ALA A 376 -1.73 1.74 -7.41
CA ALA A 376 -1.53 0.40 -7.94
C ALA A 376 -2.72 -0.53 -7.64
N VAL A 377 -3.27 -0.49 -6.43
CA VAL A 377 -4.47 -1.27 -6.05
C VAL A 377 -5.63 -0.91 -6.97
N LEU A 378 -5.92 0.37 -7.15
CA LEU A 378 -7.03 0.85 -7.98
C LEU A 378 -6.83 0.50 -9.47
N PHE A 379 -5.62 0.67 -9.98
CA PHE A 379 -5.30 0.35 -11.37
C PHE A 379 -5.44 -1.16 -11.64
N ASN A 380 -4.90 -1.99 -10.75
CA ASN A 380 -4.98 -3.44 -10.88
C ASN A 380 -6.42 -3.96 -10.70
N ALA A 381 -7.23 -3.31 -9.88
CA ALA A 381 -8.65 -3.64 -9.72
C ALA A 381 -9.48 -3.29 -10.96
N ALA A 382 -9.15 -2.19 -11.64
CA ALA A 382 -9.91 -1.74 -12.80
C ALA A 382 -9.78 -2.70 -14.00
N ILE A 383 -8.68 -3.43 -14.14
CA ILE A 383 -8.45 -4.36 -15.27
C ILE A 383 -9.43 -5.54 -15.25
N PRO A 384 -9.48 -6.39 -14.19
CA PRO A 384 -10.45 -7.49 -14.12
C PRO A 384 -11.89 -6.97 -14.06
N LEU A 385 -12.11 -5.82 -13.44
CA LEU A 385 -13.43 -5.19 -13.38
C LEU A 385 -13.98 -4.90 -14.79
N ILE A 386 -13.16 -4.33 -15.69
CA ILE A 386 -13.52 -4.11 -17.10
C ILE A 386 -13.79 -5.46 -17.81
N ALA A 387 -13.04 -6.50 -17.46
CA ALA A 387 -13.19 -7.81 -18.11
C ALA A 387 -14.44 -8.57 -17.66
N THR A 388 -14.86 -8.44 -16.41
CA THR A 388 -15.90 -9.29 -15.79
C THR A 388 -17.23 -8.58 -15.51
N ASN A 389 -17.20 -7.25 -15.32
CA ASN A 389 -18.38 -6.47 -14.99
C ASN A 389 -18.92 -5.74 -16.25
N PRO A 390 -20.18 -5.99 -16.68
CA PRO A 390 -20.72 -5.45 -17.90
C PRO A 390 -20.81 -3.92 -17.92
N GLU A 391 -21.15 -3.28 -16.79
CA GLU A 391 -21.29 -1.82 -16.70
C GLU A 391 -19.92 -1.14 -16.85
N PHE A 392 -18.89 -1.66 -16.20
CA PHE A 392 -17.54 -1.11 -16.33
C PHE A 392 -16.92 -1.38 -17.71
N ARG A 393 -17.30 -2.49 -18.34
CA ARG A 393 -16.94 -2.76 -19.75
C ARG A 393 -17.59 -1.73 -20.69
N ALA A 394 -18.88 -1.48 -20.51
CA ALA A 394 -19.60 -0.47 -21.30
C ALA A 394 -19.00 0.93 -21.10
N LEU A 395 -18.66 1.30 -19.87
CA LEU A 395 -17.99 2.56 -19.56
C LEU A 395 -16.60 2.65 -20.19
N HIS A 396 -15.84 1.56 -20.20
CA HIS A 396 -14.53 1.50 -20.87
C HIS A 396 -14.67 1.70 -22.37
N THR A 397 -15.62 1.00 -23.02
CA THR A 397 -15.94 1.14 -24.43
C THR A 397 -16.34 2.57 -24.76
N TYR A 398 -17.26 3.16 -23.98
CA TYR A 398 -17.66 4.55 -24.15
C TYR A 398 -16.46 5.51 -24.09
N TYR A 399 -15.62 5.42 -23.10
CA TYR A 399 -14.45 6.30 -22.97
C TYR A 399 -13.45 6.14 -24.12
N THR A 400 -13.31 4.95 -24.69
CA THR A 400 -12.34 4.70 -25.75
C THR A 400 -12.89 4.93 -27.15
N SER A 401 -14.23 4.95 -27.35
CA SER A 401 -14.89 5.09 -28.66
C SER A 401 -15.70 6.37 -28.85
N ARG A 402 -15.86 7.21 -27.80
CA ARG A 402 -16.63 8.46 -27.92
C ARG A 402 -16.04 9.39 -28.98
N ALA A 403 -16.91 10.09 -29.70
CA ALA A 403 -16.54 10.94 -30.84
C ALA A 403 -15.61 12.10 -30.43
N GLN A 404 -15.85 12.70 -29.26
CA GLN A 404 -15.01 13.81 -28.76
C GLN A 404 -14.01 13.29 -27.72
N ASN A 405 -12.73 13.56 -27.91
CA ASN A 405 -11.64 13.22 -27.00
C ASN A 405 -11.64 11.74 -26.54
N PRO A 406 -11.58 10.75 -27.46
CA PRO A 406 -11.51 9.35 -27.09
C PRO A 406 -10.24 9.10 -26.23
N LEU A 407 -10.40 8.35 -25.15
CA LEU A 407 -9.28 8.02 -24.27
C LEU A 407 -8.50 6.82 -24.81
N LYS A 408 -7.17 6.85 -24.68
CA LYS A 408 -6.36 5.64 -24.88
C LYS A 408 -6.74 4.59 -23.81
N LYS A 409 -6.58 3.29 -24.11
CA LYS A 409 -6.94 2.18 -23.20
C LYS A 409 -6.45 2.39 -21.75
N LYS A 410 -5.17 2.75 -21.56
CA LYS A 410 -4.62 3.03 -20.21
C LYS A 410 -5.22 4.27 -19.54
N GLN A 411 -5.58 5.30 -20.31
CA GLN A 411 -6.25 6.48 -19.75
C GLN A 411 -7.67 6.14 -19.29
N SER A 412 -8.39 5.31 -20.03
CA SER A 412 -9.70 4.82 -19.62
C SER A 412 -9.62 3.98 -18.33
N VAL A 413 -8.61 3.11 -18.15
CA VAL A 413 -8.38 2.39 -16.90
C VAL A 413 -8.19 3.35 -15.73
N ILE A 414 -7.45 4.44 -15.92
CA ILE A 414 -7.28 5.49 -14.89
C ILE A 414 -8.60 6.21 -14.58
N ALA A 415 -9.40 6.53 -15.61
CA ALA A 415 -10.72 7.15 -15.40
C ALA A 415 -11.65 6.22 -14.60
N ILE A 416 -11.64 4.93 -14.92
CA ILE A 416 -12.37 3.89 -14.17
C ILE A 416 -11.85 3.76 -12.74
N SER A 417 -10.54 3.82 -12.51
CA SER A 417 -9.96 3.86 -11.16
C SER A 417 -10.49 5.06 -10.35
N CYS A 418 -10.62 6.23 -10.97
CA CYS A 418 -11.22 7.40 -10.33
C CYS A 418 -12.74 7.23 -10.08
N LYS A 419 -13.45 6.54 -10.98
CA LYS A 419 -14.88 6.20 -10.75
C LYS A 419 -15.03 5.22 -9.60
N LEU A 420 -14.15 4.22 -9.51
CA LEU A 420 -14.13 3.24 -8.41
C LEU A 420 -13.91 3.92 -7.05
N ILE A 421 -13.02 4.91 -6.96
CA ILE A 421 -12.87 5.72 -5.74
C ILE A 421 -14.19 6.37 -5.33
N ARG A 422 -14.95 6.94 -6.28
CA ARG A 422 -16.23 7.59 -5.97
C ARG A 422 -17.27 6.59 -5.45
N ILE A 423 -17.31 5.40 -6.04
CA ILE A 423 -18.21 4.32 -5.62
C ILE A 423 -17.83 3.85 -4.22
N PHE A 424 -16.55 3.52 -3.98
CA PHE A 424 -16.07 3.08 -2.67
C PHE A 424 -16.31 4.14 -1.60
N TYR A 425 -16.02 5.41 -1.91
CA TYR A 425 -16.30 6.51 -1.00
C TYR A 425 -17.79 6.60 -0.63
N ALA A 426 -18.69 6.48 -1.62
CA ALA A 426 -20.13 6.56 -1.37
C ALA A 426 -20.63 5.39 -0.50
N ILE A 427 -20.15 4.17 -0.75
CA ILE A 427 -20.47 3.00 0.05
C ILE A 427 -19.96 3.18 1.50
N LEU A 428 -18.67 3.50 1.67
CA LEU A 428 -18.02 3.62 2.97
C LEU A 428 -18.53 4.78 3.84
N THR A 429 -19.04 5.86 3.21
CA THR A 429 -19.49 7.05 3.96
C THR A 429 -21.00 7.11 4.15
N LYS A 430 -21.78 6.47 3.27
CA LYS A 430 -23.25 6.55 3.28
C LYS A 430 -23.91 5.21 3.55
N GLY A 431 -23.16 4.10 3.61
CA GLY A 431 -23.71 2.76 3.79
C GLY A 431 -24.65 2.28 2.66
N ILE A 432 -24.53 2.86 1.45
CA ILE A 432 -25.40 2.55 0.32
C ILE A 432 -24.82 1.42 -0.52
N ALA A 433 -25.68 0.53 -1.02
CA ALA A 433 -25.27 -0.52 -1.95
C ALA A 433 -24.84 0.06 -3.32
N TYR A 434 -24.05 -0.71 -4.06
CA TYR A 434 -23.68 -0.39 -5.44
C TYR A 434 -24.94 -0.39 -6.34
N ASP A 435 -25.14 0.69 -7.08
CA ASP A 435 -26.22 0.83 -8.06
C ASP A 435 -25.65 0.91 -9.49
N PRO A 436 -25.84 -0.14 -10.31
CA PRO A 436 -25.40 -0.16 -11.70
C PRO A 436 -25.97 0.96 -12.55
N ASN A 437 -27.26 1.29 -12.37
CA ASN A 437 -27.95 2.32 -13.16
C ASN A 437 -27.36 3.70 -12.90
N LYS A 438 -27.11 4.01 -11.64
CA LYS A 438 -26.45 5.26 -11.23
C LYS A 438 -25.02 5.34 -11.76
N MET A 439 -24.32 4.22 -11.85
CA MET A 439 -23.00 4.15 -12.43
C MET A 439 -23.02 4.44 -13.93
N MET A 440 -24.02 3.92 -14.64
CA MET A 440 -24.21 4.11 -16.08
C MET A 440 -24.72 5.49 -16.48
N SER A 441 -25.23 6.29 -15.55
CA SER A 441 -25.73 7.64 -15.85
C SER A 441 -24.70 8.56 -16.52
N ASP A 442 -23.40 8.31 -16.31
CA ASP A 442 -22.32 9.06 -16.99
C ASP A 442 -22.29 8.83 -18.51
N ILE A 443 -22.84 7.69 -19.02
CA ILE A 443 -22.89 7.34 -20.45
C ILE A 443 -24.12 7.98 -21.09
N HIS A 444 -25.21 8.10 -20.35
CA HIS A 444 -26.52 8.56 -20.85
C HIS A 444 -26.77 10.04 -20.60
N ARG A 445 -25.80 10.81 -20.12
CA ARG A 445 -25.96 12.27 -20.02
C ARG A 445 -26.17 12.88 -21.41
N PRO A 446 -27.27 13.63 -21.66
CA PRO A 446 -27.38 14.39 -22.88
C PRO A 446 -26.16 15.32 -22.96
N GLN A 447 -25.56 15.41 -24.14
CA GLN A 447 -24.53 16.41 -24.42
C GLN A 447 -25.16 17.77 -24.15
N LEU A 448 -24.78 18.41 -23.04
CA LEU A 448 -25.07 19.83 -22.89
C LEU A 448 -24.35 20.51 -24.05
N ALA A 449 -25.15 21.08 -24.95
CA ALA A 449 -24.66 21.91 -26.05
C ALA A 449 -23.78 22.99 -25.45
N ALA A 450 -22.52 23.07 -25.97
CA ALA A 450 -21.55 24.08 -25.57
C ALA A 450 -21.95 25.44 -26.10
#